data_03b15a2651c676ae88eea0637dac438e
#
_entry.id   03b15a2651c676ae88eea0637dac438e
#
_cell.length_a   1.000
_cell.length_b   1.000
_cell.length_c   1.000
_cell.angle_alpha   90.00
_cell.angle_beta   90.00
_cell.angle_gamma   90.00
#
_symmetry.space_group_name_H-M   'P 1'
#
loop_
_entity.id
_entity.type
_entity.pdbx_description
1 polymer ?
#
loop_
_entity_poly.entity_id
_entity_poly.type
_entity_poly.pdbx_seq_one_letter_code
_entity_poly.pdbx_strand_id
1 'polypeptide(L)'
;MHQENPLAFFDHARPVFAMLHLKGDTPAQRLDTAKREIDTLWSSGVDAVVVENYFGDKDDVVAVCDYLRSDAKGVVFGVNVLKDDWLAFSIANEFGARFVQLDSVAGHLPEGQDRDFAARLAEERAAFGAHVLGGVRFKYHPHLSGRSLEEDLLLGVARCDGIVVTGEGTGQETPLEKIEEFRRIVGADVSLVVGAGVTPRNCAEQLAVADAVIVGSYLKDTYADTGDVDENHVLEFVRAVRRLN
;
A
#
# COMPACT_ATOMS: atom_id res chain seq x y z
N MET A 1 -18.85 9.12 12.88
CA MET A 1 -18.39 9.82 11.67
C MET A 1 -18.39 8.78 10.56
N HIS A 2 -19.06 9.02 9.43
CA HIS A 2 -18.86 8.15 8.26
C HIS A 2 -17.41 8.33 7.83
N GLN A 3 -16.62 7.25 7.85
CA GLN A 3 -15.33 7.23 7.19
C GLN A 3 -15.59 7.43 5.70
N GLU A 4 -14.96 8.44 5.10
CA GLU A 4 -14.98 8.56 3.65
C GLU A 4 -14.26 7.34 3.07
N ASN A 5 -14.85 6.75 2.04
CA ASN A 5 -14.24 5.61 1.37
C ASN A 5 -12.92 6.07 0.72
N PRO A 6 -11.75 5.57 1.16
CA PRO A 6 -10.44 5.98 0.64
C PRO A 6 -10.23 5.62 -0.83
N LEU A 7 -11.10 4.81 -1.40
CA LEU A 7 -11.04 4.39 -2.80
C LEU A 7 -12.00 5.19 -3.70
N ALA A 8 -12.86 6.04 -3.12
CA ALA A 8 -13.93 6.74 -3.87
C ALA A 8 -13.41 7.78 -4.88
N PHE A 9 -12.15 8.20 -4.79
CA PHE A 9 -11.56 9.16 -5.73
C PHE A 9 -10.91 8.50 -6.96
N PHE A 10 -10.84 7.16 -7.01
CA PHE A 10 -10.37 6.44 -8.19
C PHE A 10 -11.52 6.19 -9.18
N ASP A 11 -11.23 6.28 -10.47
CA ASP A 11 -12.23 6.07 -11.53
C ASP A 11 -12.63 4.58 -11.66
N HIS A 12 -11.80 3.67 -11.19
CA HIS A 12 -12.02 2.24 -11.25
C HIS A 12 -12.53 1.67 -9.93
N ALA A 13 -13.50 0.77 -10.00
CA ALA A 13 -14.10 0.13 -8.83
C ALA A 13 -13.09 -0.74 -8.04
N ARG A 14 -12.06 -1.25 -8.72
CA ARG A 14 -10.96 -2.04 -8.14
C ARG A 14 -9.61 -1.42 -8.52
N PRO A 15 -9.17 -0.37 -7.80
CA PRO A 15 -7.93 0.29 -8.13
C PRO A 15 -6.70 -0.60 -7.90
N VAL A 16 -5.70 -0.41 -8.77
CA VAL A 16 -4.41 -1.10 -8.76
C VAL A 16 -3.34 -0.14 -8.28
N PHE A 17 -2.73 -0.45 -7.15
CA PHE A 17 -1.60 0.30 -6.60
C PHE A 17 -0.30 -0.45 -6.86
N ALA A 18 0.63 0.17 -7.57
CA ALA A 18 1.91 -0.44 -7.92
C ALA A 18 3.01 0.00 -6.94
N MET A 19 3.76 -0.97 -6.38
CA MET A 19 4.88 -0.69 -5.50
C MET A 19 6.10 -0.20 -6.29
N LEU A 20 6.70 0.88 -5.83
CA LEU A 20 7.92 1.48 -6.34
C LEU A 20 9.04 1.34 -5.28
N HIS A 21 9.95 0.37 -5.48
CA HIS A 21 10.90 -0.08 -4.46
C HIS A 21 12.25 0.67 -4.43
N LEU A 22 12.45 1.69 -5.28
CA LEU A 22 13.63 2.57 -5.35
C LEU A 22 14.97 1.81 -5.53
N LYS A 23 15.04 0.99 -6.59
CA LYS A 23 16.21 0.16 -6.90
C LYS A 23 17.32 0.96 -7.61
N GLY A 24 18.57 0.73 -7.24
CA GLY A 24 19.79 1.29 -7.84
C GLY A 24 20.95 1.39 -6.86
N ASP A 25 22.17 1.43 -7.36
CA ASP A 25 23.38 1.44 -6.54
C ASP A 25 23.68 2.84 -5.96
N THR A 26 23.20 3.88 -6.61
CA THR A 26 23.40 5.27 -6.19
C THR A 26 22.08 6.01 -6.13
N PRO A 27 21.95 7.11 -5.34
CA PRO A 27 20.75 7.94 -5.32
C PRO A 27 20.30 8.39 -6.72
N ALA A 28 21.23 8.79 -7.59
CA ALA A 28 20.94 9.19 -8.96
C ALA A 28 20.33 8.04 -9.77
N GLN A 29 20.92 6.83 -9.68
CA GLN A 29 20.38 5.65 -10.35
C GLN A 29 19.01 5.26 -9.81
N ARG A 30 18.77 5.34 -8.49
CA ARG A 30 17.46 5.06 -7.89
C ARG A 30 16.39 6.02 -8.40
N LEU A 31 16.69 7.31 -8.46
CA LEU A 31 15.78 8.31 -9.01
C LEU A 31 15.51 8.08 -10.51
N ASP A 32 16.54 7.81 -11.31
CA ASP A 32 16.38 7.54 -12.75
C ASP A 32 15.58 6.26 -13.02
N THR A 33 15.79 5.22 -12.20
CA THR A 33 15.00 3.98 -12.27
C THR A 33 13.56 4.26 -11.88
N ALA A 34 13.33 4.97 -10.77
CA ALA A 34 11.98 5.32 -10.33
C ALA A 34 11.21 6.11 -11.39
N LYS A 35 11.85 7.07 -12.07
CA LYS A 35 11.21 7.84 -13.16
C LYS A 35 10.74 6.94 -14.29
N ARG A 36 11.61 6.03 -14.77
CA ARG A 36 11.23 5.07 -15.84
C ARG A 36 10.11 4.13 -15.39
N GLU A 37 10.19 3.63 -14.15
CA GLU A 37 9.16 2.75 -13.59
C GLU A 37 7.82 3.48 -13.46
N ILE A 38 7.80 4.74 -12.98
CA ILE A 38 6.60 5.58 -12.90
C ILE A 38 5.96 5.76 -14.27
N ASP A 39 6.76 6.13 -15.28
CA ASP A 39 6.27 6.33 -16.64
C ASP A 39 5.64 5.05 -17.21
N THR A 40 6.30 3.90 -17.01
CA THR A 40 5.80 2.59 -17.46
C THR A 40 4.52 2.19 -16.74
N LEU A 41 4.50 2.30 -15.40
CA LEU A 41 3.35 1.93 -14.58
C LEU A 41 2.13 2.80 -14.93
N TRP A 42 2.32 4.12 -14.96
CA TRP A 42 1.23 5.06 -15.20
C TRP A 42 0.67 4.96 -16.61
N SER A 43 1.53 4.90 -17.64
CA SER A 43 1.09 4.73 -19.03
C SER A 43 0.40 3.40 -19.30
N SER A 44 0.69 2.37 -18.51
CA SER A 44 0.06 1.04 -18.58
C SER A 44 -1.25 0.94 -17.78
N GLY A 45 -1.68 2.02 -17.10
CA GLY A 45 -3.01 2.14 -16.53
C GLY A 45 -3.15 1.67 -15.08
N VAL A 46 -2.08 1.72 -14.26
CA VAL A 46 -2.23 1.60 -12.80
C VAL A 46 -2.91 2.87 -12.25
N ASP A 47 -3.59 2.75 -11.12
CA ASP A 47 -4.36 3.85 -10.54
C ASP A 47 -3.52 4.71 -9.59
N ALA A 48 -2.49 4.13 -8.99
CA ALA A 48 -1.53 4.85 -8.16
C ALA A 48 -0.19 4.11 -8.08
N VAL A 49 0.88 4.85 -7.76
CA VAL A 49 2.16 4.28 -7.35
C VAL A 49 2.34 4.47 -5.83
N VAL A 50 2.98 3.51 -5.17
CA VAL A 50 3.35 3.60 -3.76
C VAL A 50 4.86 3.71 -3.66
N VAL A 51 5.35 4.87 -3.25
CA VAL A 51 6.79 5.13 -3.10
C VAL A 51 7.26 4.55 -1.77
N GLU A 52 8.17 3.57 -1.82
CA GLU A 52 8.66 2.84 -0.66
C GLU A 52 10.19 2.75 -0.65
N ASN A 53 10.82 3.02 0.50
CA ASN A 53 12.27 2.91 0.68
C ASN A 53 12.77 1.45 0.82
N TYR A 54 12.25 0.52 0.01
CA TYR A 54 12.57 -0.92 0.12
C TYR A 54 14.06 -1.21 -0.15
N PHE A 55 14.62 -0.70 -1.25
CA PHE A 55 16.04 -0.77 -1.59
C PHE A 55 16.77 0.55 -1.45
N GLY A 56 16.05 1.65 -1.25
CA GLY A 56 16.56 3.00 -1.03
C GLY A 56 16.49 3.41 0.43
N ASP A 57 16.61 4.71 0.64
CA ASP A 57 16.45 5.34 1.94
C ASP A 57 15.39 6.45 1.91
N LYS A 58 15.24 7.18 3.01
CA LYS A 58 14.28 8.26 3.14
C LYS A 58 14.54 9.43 2.17
N ASP A 59 15.80 9.71 1.87
CA ASP A 59 16.16 10.82 0.99
C ASP A 59 15.80 10.48 -0.46
N ASP A 60 15.87 9.20 -0.84
CA ASP A 60 15.38 8.70 -2.13
C ASP A 60 13.85 8.83 -2.24
N VAL A 61 13.10 8.53 -1.16
CA VAL A 61 11.64 8.75 -1.14
C VAL A 61 11.32 10.23 -1.36
N VAL A 62 12.00 11.13 -0.66
CA VAL A 62 11.85 12.59 -0.84
C VAL A 62 12.12 13.00 -2.28
N ALA A 63 13.24 12.53 -2.87
CA ALA A 63 13.60 12.88 -4.25
C ALA A 63 12.56 12.41 -5.29
N VAL A 64 11.99 11.21 -5.10
CA VAL A 64 10.95 10.68 -5.98
C VAL A 64 9.62 11.41 -5.77
N CYS A 65 9.24 11.72 -4.53
CA CYS A 65 8.03 12.51 -4.26
C CYS A 65 8.13 13.94 -4.80
N ASP A 66 9.31 14.56 -4.74
CA ASP A 66 9.54 15.87 -5.38
C ASP A 66 9.37 15.80 -6.90
N TYR A 67 9.92 14.76 -7.55
CA TYR A 67 9.69 14.51 -8.98
C TYR A 67 8.20 14.32 -9.31
N LEU A 68 7.48 13.51 -8.53
CA LEU A 68 6.05 13.28 -8.73
C LEU A 68 5.24 14.58 -8.63
N ARG A 69 5.57 15.44 -7.68
CA ARG A 69 4.92 16.73 -7.49
C ARG A 69 5.23 17.72 -8.60
N SER A 70 6.51 17.82 -9.03
CA SER A 70 6.98 18.87 -9.93
C SER A 70 6.85 18.50 -11.41
N ASP A 71 7.25 17.30 -11.80
CA ASP A 71 7.43 16.89 -13.19
C ASP A 71 6.40 15.87 -13.67
N ALA A 72 6.01 14.91 -12.83
CA ALA A 72 5.05 13.85 -13.17
C ALA A 72 3.61 14.22 -12.72
N LYS A 73 3.17 15.43 -13.02
CA LYS A 73 1.86 15.95 -12.63
C LYS A 73 0.72 15.08 -13.17
N GLY A 74 -0.17 14.71 -12.27
CA GLY A 74 -1.32 13.87 -12.58
C GLY A 74 -1.14 12.41 -12.16
N VAL A 75 0.07 11.96 -11.90
CA VAL A 75 0.30 10.63 -11.28
C VAL A 75 -0.20 10.66 -9.85
N VAL A 76 -1.15 9.78 -9.54
CA VAL A 76 -1.60 9.58 -8.16
C VAL A 76 -0.57 8.75 -7.42
N PHE A 77 -0.19 9.16 -6.21
CA PHE A 77 0.77 8.41 -5.43
C PHE A 77 0.46 8.39 -3.94
N GLY A 78 0.94 7.35 -3.28
CA GLY A 78 1.03 7.19 -1.85
C GLY A 78 2.48 7.02 -1.39
N VAL A 79 2.70 7.08 -0.08
CA VAL A 79 4.01 6.95 0.55
C VAL A 79 3.97 5.85 1.60
N ASN A 80 5.00 5.00 1.58
CA ASN A 80 5.33 4.08 2.67
C ASN A 80 6.81 4.28 3.04
N VAL A 81 7.09 4.61 4.29
CA VAL A 81 8.47 4.68 4.80
C VAL A 81 8.67 3.58 5.82
N LEU A 82 9.32 2.50 5.39
CA LEU A 82 9.61 1.35 6.24
C LEU A 82 10.33 1.79 7.52
N LYS A 83 9.82 1.39 8.67
CA LYS A 83 10.33 1.68 10.02
C LYS A 83 10.18 3.13 10.49
N ASP A 84 9.53 4.00 9.72
CA ASP A 84 9.27 5.39 10.13
C ASP A 84 7.92 5.91 9.60
N ASP A 85 6.83 5.44 10.23
CA ASP A 85 5.46 5.83 9.89
C ASP A 85 5.25 7.35 9.92
N TRP A 86 5.92 8.02 10.87
CA TRP A 86 5.74 9.45 11.08
C TRP A 86 6.40 10.29 9.97
N LEU A 87 7.51 9.82 9.46
CA LEU A 87 8.15 10.44 8.30
C LEU A 87 7.28 10.26 7.04
N ALA A 88 6.57 9.14 6.91
CA ALA A 88 5.63 8.94 5.80
C ALA A 88 4.54 10.03 5.77
N PHE A 89 3.97 10.40 6.93
CA PHE A 89 3.01 11.50 7.02
C PHE A 89 3.63 12.85 6.63
N SER A 90 4.84 13.15 7.14
CA SER A 90 5.53 14.40 6.82
C SER A 90 5.78 14.54 5.33
N ILE A 91 6.34 13.51 4.68
CA ILE A 91 6.60 13.49 3.24
C ILE A 91 5.29 13.59 2.46
N ALA A 92 4.29 12.80 2.82
CA ALA A 92 3.00 12.80 2.14
C ALA A 92 2.32 14.18 2.18
N ASN A 93 2.35 14.87 3.32
CA ASN A 93 1.84 16.24 3.45
C ASN A 93 2.64 17.24 2.60
N GLU A 94 3.96 17.16 2.65
CA GLU A 94 4.83 18.09 1.93
C GLU A 94 4.67 17.99 0.42
N PHE A 95 4.59 16.77 -0.11
CA PHE A 95 4.56 16.52 -1.55
C PHE A 95 3.16 16.27 -2.13
N GLY A 96 2.12 16.23 -1.29
CA GLY A 96 0.73 16.10 -1.73
C GLY A 96 0.34 14.69 -2.13
N ALA A 97 0.88 13.67 -1.46
CA ALA A 97 0.45 12.28 -1.64
C ALA A 97 -1.02 12.12 -1.26
N ARG A 98 -1.73 11.23 -1.95
CA ARG A 98 -3.17 10.99 -1.73
C ARG A 98 -3.43 10.04 -0.56
N PHE A 99 -2.44 9.26 -0.18
CA PHE A 99 -2.52 8.35 0.96
C PHE A 99 -1.13 8.03 1.52
N VAL A 100 -1.10 7.56 2.76
CA VAL A 100 0.04 6.84 3.33
C VAL A 100 -0.33 5.38 3.50
N GLN A 101 0.63 4.49 3.29
CA GLN A 101 0.53 3.09 3.70
C GLN A 101 1.39 2.90 4.95
N LEU A 102 0.79 2.36 6.00
CA LEU A 102 1.49 1.96 7.22
C LEU A 102 1.49 0.44 7.31
N ASP A 103 2.66 -0.14 7.54
CA ASP A 103 2.79 -1.59 7.59
C ASP A 103 1.95 -2.21 8.71
N SER A 104 1.86 -1.54 9.87
CA SER A 104 1.02 -2.07 10.93
C SER A 104 0.43 -0.96 11.80
N VAL A 105 -0.90 -0.91 11.89
CA VAL A 105 -1.65 0.02 12.75
C VAL A 105 -2.22 -0.65 14.01
N ALA A 106 -2.21 -1.99 14.08
CA ALA A 106 -2.66 -2.75 15.24
C ALA A 106 -2.04 -4.17 15.27
N GLY A 107 -1.90 -4.74 16.47
CA GLY A 107 -1.44 -6.10 16.68
C GLY A 107 0.07 -6.23 16.93
N HIS A 108 0.89 -5.31 16.50
CA HIS A 108 2.35 -5.40 16.50
C HIS A 108 3.03 -4.88 17.78
N LEU A 109 2.32 -4.18 18.64
CA LEU A 109 2.85 -3.58 19.86
C LEU A 109 2.19 -4.15 21.12
N PRO A 110 2.92 -4.25 22.24
CA PRO A 110 2.32 -4.52 23.53
C PRO A 110 1.46 -3.34 24.01
N GLU A 111 0.49 -3.60 24.88
CA GLU A 111 -0.60 -2.67 25.24
C GLU A 111 -0.14 -1.24 25.61
N GLY A 112 0.92 -1.09 26.40
CA GLY A 112 1.43 0.23 26.78
C GLY A 112 1.92 1.05 25.59
N GLN A 113 2.76 0.44 24.74
CA GLN A 113 3.28 1.08 23.53
C GLN A 113 2.19 1.30 22.48
N ASP A 114 1.22 0.40 22.39
CA ASP A 114 0.09 0.51 21.47
C ASP A 114 -0.79 1.72 21.76
N ARG A 115 -0.94 2.10 23.05
CA ARG A 115 -1.67 3.34 23.43
C ARG A 115 -0.96 4.59 22.98
N ASP A 116 0.35 4.67 23.18
CA ASP A 116 1.16 5.83 22.77
C ASP A 116 1.19 5.96 21.24
N PHE A 117 1.33 4.83 20.53
CA PHE A 117 1.26 4.76 19.07
C PHE A 117 -0.11 5.24 18.58
N ALA A 118 -1.20 4.76 19.16
CA ALA A 118 -2.56 5.14 18.76
C ALA A 118 -2.85 6.62 18.97
N ALA A 119 -2.36 7.21 20.07
CA ALA A 119 -2.51 8.63 20.35
C ALA A 119 -1.80 9.47 19.27
N ARG A 120 -0.53 9.14 18.98
CA ARG A 120 0.24 9.84 17.95
C ARG A 120 -0.36 9.64 16.55
N LEU A 121 -0.81 8.44 16.21
CA LEU A 121 -1.47 8.18 14.93
C LEU A 121 -2.74 9.03 14.75
N ALA A 122 -3.52 9.21 15.82
CA ALA A 122 -4.70 10.05 15.78
C ALA A 122 -4.35 11.54 15.54
N GLU A 123 -3.26 12.03 16.12
CA GLU A 123 -2.76 13.40 15.89
C GLU A 123 -2.29 13.58 14.44
N GLU A 124 -1.47 12.66 13.92
CA GLU A 124 -0.97 12.69 12.53
C GLU A 124 -2.13 12.62 11.53
N ARG A 125 -3.10 11.73 11.74
CA ARG A 125 -4.29 11.64 10.88
C ARG A 125 -5.14 12.91 10.91
N ALA A 126 -5.29 13.55 12.06
CA ALA A 126 -6.05 14.80 12.16
C ALA A 126 -5.39 15.97 11.40
N ALA A 127 -4.07 15.93 11.25
CA ALA A 127 -3.30 16.92 10.50
C ALA A 127 -3.13 16.54 9.01
N PHE A 128 -3.40 15.30 8.64
CA PHE A 128 -3.23 14.78 7.29
C PHE A 128 -4.52 14.89 6.49
N GLY A 129 -4.49 15.61 5.37
CA GLY A 129 -5.66 15.87 4.52
C GLY A 129 -5.99 14.76 3.51
N ALA A 130 -5.41 13.54 3.64
CA ALA A 130 -5.60 12.43 2.74
C ALA A 130 -5.86 11.11 3.53
N HIS A 131 -5.70 9.96 2.90
CA HIS A 131 -6.13 8.68 3.47
C HIS A 131 -4.98 7.87 4.08
N VAL A 132 -5.30 7.02 5.04
CA VAL A 132 -4.38 6.07 5.67
C VAL A 132 -4.82 4.65 5.33
N LEU A 133 -3.95 3.89 4.66
CA LEU A 133 -4.08 2.45 4.45
C LEU A 133 -3.21 1.74 5.51
N GLY A 134 -3.82 0.94 6.37
CA GLY A 134 -3.14 0.35 7.51
C GLY A 134 -3.16 -1.18 7.51
N GLY A 135 -2.00 -1.81 7.68
CA GLY A 135 -1.90 -3.24 7.90
C GLY A 135 -2.29 -3.62 9.32
N VAL A 136 -2.89 -4.80 9.47
CA VAL A 136 -3.14 -5.42 10.78
C VAL A 136 -2.53 -6.80 10.76
N ARG A 137 -1.69 -7.10 11.77
CA ARG A 137 -0.87 -8.31 11.78
C ARG A 137 -0.15 -8.51 10.45
N PHE A 138 0.50 -7.46 10.02
CA PHE A 138 1.15 -7.38 8.72
C PHE A 138 2.40 -8.27 8.69
N LYS A 139 2.75 -8.74 7.50
CA LYS A 139 3.97 -9.55 7.28
C LYS A 139 5.19 -8.89 7.93
N TYR A 140 6.11 -9.70 8.42
CA TYR A 140 7.35 -9.27 9.09
C TYR A 140 7.20 -8.51 10.42
N HIS A 141 5.97 -8.28 10.88
CA HIS A 141 5.71 -7.68 12.19
C HIS A 141 5.34 -8.74 13.21
N PRO A 142 5.87 -8.68 14.44
CA PRO A 142 5.51 -9.61 15.51
C PRO A 142 4.07 -9.33 15.98
N HIS A 143 3.40 -10.36 16.48
CA HIS A 143 2.09 -10.23 17.13
C HIS A 143 2.30 -10.10 18.64
N LEU A 144 2.27 -8.87 19.15
CA LEU A 144 2.62 -8.55 20.55
C LEU A 144 1.44 -7.99 21.37
N SER A 145 0.29 -7.77 20.75
CA SER A 145 -0.87 -7.13 21.39
C SER A 145 -1.50 -7.98 22.49
N GLY A 146 -1.36 -9.31 22.39
CA GLY A 146 -2.06 -10.25 23.28
C GLY A 146 -3.58 -10.35 23.00
N ARG A 147 -4.09 -9.62 22.01
CA ARG A 147 -5.49 -9.59 21.59
C ARG A 147 -5.79 -10.67 20.55
N SER A 148 -7.06 -10.98 20.37
CA SER A 148 -7.55 -11.78 19.23
C SER A 148 -7.37 -11.04 17.90
N LEU A 149 -7.45 -11.75 16.78
CA LEU A 149 -7.42 -11.13 15.44
C LEU A 149 -8.58 -10.14 15.27
N GLU A 150 -9.76 -10.50 15.76
CA GLU A 150 -10.96 -9.65 15.68
C GLU A 150 -10.75 -8.32 16.41
N GLU A 151 -10.23 -8.36 17.64
CA GLU A 151 -9.93 -7.15 18.40
C GLU A 151 -8.88 -6.26 17.71
N ASP A 152 -7.81 -6.84 17.17
CA ASP A 152 -6.80 -6.08 16.43
C ASP A 152 -7.38 -5.48 15.14
N LEU A 153 -8.23 -6.20 14.40
CA LEU A 153 -8.87 -5.69 13.18
C LEU A 153 -9.85 -4.55 13.48
N LEU A 154 -10.68 -4.67 14.51
CA LEU A 154 -11.58 -3.59 14.92
C LEU A 154 -10.83 -2.33 15.36
N LEU A 155 -9.68 -2.50 16.04
CA LEU A 155 -8.79 -1.38 16.33
C LEU A 155 -8.18 -0.79 15.06
N GLY A 156 -7.77 -1.63 14.11
CA GLY A 156 -7.28 -1.19 12.80
C GLY A 156 -8.32 -0.33 12.06
N VAL A 157 -9.56 -0.78 12.01
CA VAL A 157 -10.68 -0.03 11.40
C VAL A 157 -10.85 1.36 12.05
N ALA A 158 -10.66 1.48 13.36
CA ALA A 158 -10.76 2.77 14.04
C ALA A 158 -9.54 3.68 13.77
N ARG A 159 -8.41 3.13 13.31
CA ARG A 159 -7.11 3.81 13.19
C ARG A 159 -6.72 4.18 11.76
N CYS A 160 -7.36 3.62 10.73
CA CYS A 160 -7.06 3.92 9.34
C CYS A 160 -8.35 3.95 8.50
N ASP A 161 -8.23 4.34 7.24
CA ASP A 161 -9.37 4.50 6.32
C ASP A 161 -9.59 3.24 5.47
N GLY A 162 -8.55 2.41 5.30
CA GLY A 162 -8.62 1.11 4.65
C GLY A 162 -7.66 0.11 5.27
N ILE A 163 -8.10 -1.14 5.40
CA ILE A 163 -7.30 -2.25 5.94
C ILE A 163 -6.51 -2.91 4.82
N VAL A 164 -5.21 -3.10 5.04
CA VAL A 164 -4.34 -3.87 4.13
C VAL A 164 -4.13 -5.27 4.69
N VAL A 165 -4.51 -6.30 3.91
CA VAL A 165 -4.26 -7.71 4.23
C VAL A 165 -3.14 -8.25 3.36
N THR A 166 -2.17 -8.95 3.95
CA THR A 166 -1.04 -9.58 3.24
C THR A 166 -0.83 -11.03 3.65
N GLY A 167 -0.16 -11.78 2.79
CA GLY A 167 0.40 -13.10 3.13
C GLY A 167 1.58 -12.99 4.10
N GLU A 168 2.42 -14.03 4.13
CA GLU A 168 3.54 -14.14 5.08
C GLU A 168 4.81 -13.45 4.59
N GLY A 169 4.93 -13.15 3.29
CA GLY A 169 6.14 -12.55 2.70
C GLY A 169 5.88 -11.79 1.40
N THR A 170 6.87 -10.99 1.00
CA THR A 170 6.85 -10.26 -0.27
C THR A 170 6.78 -11.25 -1.45
N GLY A 171 5.85 -11.00 -2.38
CA GLY A 171 5.62 -11.88 -3.53
C GLY A 171 4.93 -13.21 -3.22
N GLN A 172 4.68 -13.52 -1.94
CA GLN A 172 3.92 -14.71 -1.54
C GLN A 172 2.42 -14.40 -1.53
N GLU A 173 1.66 -15.32 -2.12
CA GLU A 173 0.21 -15.17 -2.21
C GLU A 173 -0.44 -15.04 -0.83
N THR A 174 -1.33 -14.06 -0.72
CA THR A 174 -2.21 -13.94 0.44
C THR A 174 -3.31 -14.99 0.33
N PRO A 175 -3.42 -15.93 1.31
CA PRO A 175 -4.45 -16.96 1.27
C PRO A 175 -5.86 -16.36 1.20
N LEU A 176 -6.71 -16.91 0.35
CA LEU A 176 -8.09 -16.43 0.17
C LEU A 176 -8.88 -16.48 1.49
N GLU A 177 -8.70 -17.54 2.27
CA GLU A 177 -9.35 -17.71 3.57
C GLU A 177 -8.99 -16.59 4.55
N LYS A 178 -7.74 -16.08 4.48
CA LYS A 178 -7.34 -14.92 5.29
C LYS A 178 -8.05 -13.64 4.85
N ILE A 179 -8.19 -13.42 3.54
CA ILE A 179 -8.91 -12.26 2.99
C ILE A 179 -10.39 -12.32 3.38
N GLU A 180 -11.01 -13.50 3.27
CA GLU A 180 -12.40 -13.74 3.68
C GLU A 180 -12.61 -13.54 5.18
N GLU A 181 -11.68 -14.02 6.01
CA GLU A 181 -11.74 -13.80 7.47
C GLU A 181 -11.63 -12.31 7.81
N PHE A 182 -10.70 -11.57 7.19
CA PHE A 182 -10.60 -10.12 7.35
C PHE A 182 -11.90 -9.43 6.96
N ARG A 183 -12.44 -9.74 5.77
CA ARG A 183 -13.71 -9.16 5.28
C ARG A 183 -14.87 -9.43 6.22
N ARG A 184 -14.99 -10.66 6.71
CA ARG A 184 -16.05 -11.04 7.66
C ARG A 184 -15.99 -10.21 8.95
N ILE A 185 -14.79 -9.88 9.43
CA ILE A 185 -14.60 -9.13 10.67
C ILE A 185 -14.78 -7.62 10.45
N VAL A 186 -14.16 -7.06 9.41
CA VAL A 186 -14.20 -5.60 9.17
C VAL A 186 -15.52 -5.13 8.57
N GLY A 187 -16.30 -6.03 7.95
CA GLY A 187 -17.59 -5.70 7.33
C GLY A 187 -17.44 -5.16 5.90
N ALA A 188 -18.57 -4.94 5.23
CA ALA A 188 -18.60 -4.52 3.82
C ALA A 188 -18.33 -3.02 3.61
N ASP A 189 -18.51 -2.21 4.65
CA ASP A 189 -18.36 -0.73 4.55
C ASP A 189 -16.90 -0.27 4.70
N VAL A 190 -15.98 -1.17 5.09
CA VAL A 190 -14.56 -0.89 5.27
C VAL A 190 -13.80 -1.29 4.02
N SER A 191 -13.01 -0.39 3.46
CA SER A 191 -12.14 -0.70 2.32
C SER A 191 -11.09 -1.74 2.72
N LEU A 192 -11.08 -2.87 2.03
CA LEU A 192 -10.12 -3.96 2.21
C LEU A 192 -9.20 -4.03 1.00
N VAL A 193 -7.91 -3.83 1.20
CA VAL A 193 -6.89 -3.85 0.15
C VAL A 193 -6.05 -5.11 0.30
N VAL A 194 -6.01 -5.95 -0.73
CA VAL A 194 -5.13 -7.13 -0.72
C VAL A 194 -3.75 -6.76 -1.25
N GLY A 195 -2.70 -7.13 -0.51
CA GLY A 195 -1.31 -6.98 -0.93
C GLY A 195 -0.56 -8.31 -0.88
N ALA A 196 0.61 -8.34 -1.53
CA ALA A 196 1.50 -9.49 -1.67
C ALA A 196 0.95 -10.64 -2.54
N GLY A 197 1.74 -11.06 -3.51
CA GLY A 197 1.53 -12.26 -4.33
C GLY A 197 0.28 -12.25 -5.20
N VAL A 198 -0.31 -11.09 -5.48
CA VAL A 198 -1.44 -10.98 -6.41
C VAL A 198 -0.93 -11.07 -7.84
N THR A 199 -1.60 -11.88 -8.65
CA THR A 199 -1.26 -12.18 -10.04
C THR A 199 -2.52 -12.19 -10.91
N PRO A 200 -2.46 -12.19 -12.24
CA PRO A 200 -3.63 -12.36 -13.10
C PRO A 200 -4.40 -13.67 -12.88
N ARG A 201 -3.76 -14.67 -12.25
CA ARG A 201 -4.39 -15.98 -12.01
C ARG A 201 -5.32 -15.97 -10.80
N ASN A 202 -4.94 -15.23 -9.74
CA ASN A 202 -5.67 -15.22 -8.48
C ASN A 202 -6.44 -13.91 -8.22
N CYS A 203 -6.20 -12.84 -9.02
CA CYS A 203 -6.83 -11.53 -8.80
C CYS A 203 -8.35 -11.58 -8.83
N ALA A 204 -8.96 -12.45 -9.64
CA ALA A 204 -10.42 -12.57 -9.73
C ALA A 204 -11.04 -13.07 -8.41
N GLU A 205 -10.46 -14.09 -7.80
CA GLU A 205 -10.94 -14.65 -6.54
C GLU A 205 -10.69 -13.67 -5.38
N GLN A 206 -9.48 -13.09 -5.31
CA GLN A 206 -9.14 -12.17 -4.23
C GLN A 206 -9.93 -10.86 -4.31
N LEU A 207 -10.13 -10.30 -5.51
CA LEU A 207 -10.92 -9.06 -5.71
C LEU A 207 -12.44 -9.30 -5.77
N ALA A 208 -12.90 -10.53 -5.65
CA ALA A 208 -14.30 -10.81 -5.30
C ALA A 208 -14.59 -10.50 -3.82
N VAL A 209 -13.56 -10.46 -2.98
CA VAL A 209 -13.61 -10.23 -1.53
C VAL A 209 -13.01 -8.89 -1.13
N ALA A 210 -11.87 -8.50 -1.74
CA ALA A 210 -11.19 -7.23 -1.51
C ALA A 210 -11.63 -6.16 -2.51
N ASP A 211 -11.43 -4.90 -2.17
CA ASP A 211 -11.87 -3.72 -2.95
C ASP A 211 -10.76 -3.14 -3.82
N ALA A 212 -9.50 -3.38 -3.48
CA ALA A 212 -8.33 -2.89 -4.21
C ALA A 212 -7.14 -3.83 -4.05
N VAL A 213 -6.09 -3.61 -4.85
CA VAL A 213 -4.87 -4.42 -4.81
C VAL A 213 -3.61 -3.56 -4.76
N ILE A 214 -2.64 -3.99 -3.93
CA ILE A 214 -1.26 -3.52 -3.96
C ILE A 214 -0.40 -4.62 -4.58
N VAL A 215 0.30 -4.32 -5.67
CA VAL A 215 1.10 -5.27 -6.42
C VAL A 215 2.53 -4.75 -6.65
N GLY A 216 3.51 -5.61 -6.48
CA GLY A 216 4.93 -5.29 -6.68
C GLY A 216 5.61 -6.34 -7.56
N SER A 217 5.97 -7.48 -7.00
CA SER A 217 6.81 -8.51 -7.64
C SER A 217 6.27 -9.01 -8.99
N TYR A 218 4.95 -9.15 -9.15
CA TYR A 218 4.38 -9.60 -10.42
C TYR A 218 4.66 -8.64 -11.58
N LEU A 219 4.73 -7.34 -11.32
CA LEU A 219 4.96 -6.31 -12.34
C LEU A 219 6.41 -6.27 -12.84
N LYS A 220 7.30 -7.07 -12.23
CA LYS A 220 8.73 -7.11 -12.54
C LYS A 220 9.04 -8.23 -13.54
N ASP A 221 10.06 -8.03 -14.37
CA ASP A 221 10.53 -8.98 -15.40
C ASP A 221 10.93 -10.35 -14.83
N THR A 222 11.40 -10.39 -13.59
CA THR A 222 11.80 -11.61 -12.89
C THR A 222 10.70 -12.19 -11.98
N TYR A 223 9.53 -11.54 -11.87
CA TYR A 223 8.49 -11.84 -10.89
C TYR A 223 8.97 -11.77 -9.42
N ALA A 224 10.08 -11.08 -9.20
CA ALA A 224 10.65 -10.83 -7.87
C ALA A 224 10.82 -9.32 -7.63
N ASP A 225 10.88 -8.92 -6.35
CA ASP A 225 11.05 -7.53 -5.93
C ASP A 225 12.32 -6.86 -6.48
N THR A 226 13.36 -7.68 -6.76
CA THR A 226 14.66 -7.25 -7.32
C THR A 226 14.64 -7.00 -8.83
N GLY A 227 13.61 -7.41 -9.57
CA GLY A 227 13.47 -7.20 -11.01
C GLY A 227 13.22 -5.75 -11.40
N ASP A 228 13.22 -5.46 -12.71
CA ASP A 228 12.79 -4.18 -13.28
C ASP A 228 11.32 -4.24 -13.69
N VAL A 229 10.60 -3.12 -13.68
CA VAL A 229 9.20 -3.09 -14.14
C VAL A 229 9.15 -3.47 -15.62
N ASP A 230 8.31 -4.46 -15.94
CA ASP A 230 8.05 -4.91 -17.30
C ASP A 230 6.68 -4.45 -17.77
N GLU A 231 6.63 -3.70 -18.85
CA GLU A 231 5.39 -3.12 -19.40
C GLU A 231 4.35 -4.19 -19.74
N ASN A 232 4.78 -5.35 -20.28
CA ASN A 232 3.85 -6.41 -20.65
C ASN A 232 3.20 -7.03 -19.40
N HIS A 233 3.96 -7.22 -18.33
CA HIS A 233 3.43 -7.71 -17.05
C HIS A 233 2.44 -6.71 -16.44
N VAL A 234 2.75 -5.42 -16.50
CA VAL A 234 1.82 -4.37 -16.03
C VAL A 234 0.53 -4.40 -16.84
N LEU A 235 0.62 -4.38 -18.17
CA LEU A 235 -0.54 -4.43 -19.07
C LEU A 235 -1.37 -5.71 -18.88
N GLU A 236 -0.72 -6.86 -18.72
CA GLU A 236 -1.42 -8.14 -18.46
C GLU A 236 -2.19 -8.06 -17.14
N PHE A 237 -1.54 -7.59 -16.07
CA PHE A 237 -2.16 -7.48 -14.74
C PHE A 237 -3.33 -6.49 -14.74
N VAL A 238 -3.11 -5.28 -15.25
CA VAL A 238 -4.16 -4.25 -15.31
C VAL A 238 -5.36 -4.75 -16.12
N ARG A 239 -5.13 -5.36 -17.28
CA ARG A 239 -6.21 -5.94 -18.10
C ARG A 239 -6.98 -7.04 -17.37
N ALA A 240 -6.29 -7.87 -16.58
CA ALA A 240 -6.95 -8.92 -15.79
C ALA A 240 -7.91 -8.30 -14.76
N VAL A 241 -7.45 -7.27 -14.03
CA VAL A 241 -8.28 -6.57 -13.04
C VAL A 241 -9.44 -5.80 -13.70
N ARG A 242 -9.19 -5.09 -14.81
CA ARG A 242 -10.25 -4.31 -15.50
C ARG A 242 -11.38 -5.18 -16.07
N ARG A 243 -11.16 -6.46 -16.33
CA ARG A 243 -12.21 -7.41 -16.73
C ARG A 243 -13.17 -7.78 -15.61
N LEU A 244 -12.87 -7.44 -14.37
CA LEU A 244 -13.70 -7.71 -13.20
C LEU A 244 -14.68 -6.55 -12.87
N ASN A 245 -14.53 -5.42 -13.59
CA ASN A 245 -15.34 -4.21 -13.41
C ASN A 245 -16.55 -4.20 -14.35
#